data_ebf6f12d8b5c2811a7b5537b981ae0a4
#
_entry.id   ebf6f12d8b5c2811a7b5537b981ae0a4
#
_cell.length_a   1.000
_cell.length_b   1.000
_cell.length_c   1.000
_cell.angle_alpha   90.00
_cell.angle_beta   90.00
_cell.angle_gamma   90.00
#
_symmetry.space_group_name_H-M   'P 1'
#
loop_
_entity.id
_entity.type
_entity.pdbx_description
1 polymer ?
#
loop_
_entity_poly.entity_id
_entity_poly.type
_entity_poly.pdbx_seq_one_letter_code
_entity_poly.pdbx_strand_id
1 'polypeptide(L)'
;MYKRQLEDYKSSDNQYIKKLALLAYKSNVYQVRMYGVFLLGHLSDDDEILKFMRDEVSKDDNWRVQEVLAKAFDEFCKKIGYEKALPIIDEWLENENPNTRRAVTEGLRIWTSRPYFKENPNEAIERLVNLKEDSSEYVRKSVGNALRDISKKFPELIKNELVNWNLQSKEINQVYKLASKFIDL
;
A
#
# COMPACT_ATOMS: atom_id res chain seq x y z
N MET A 1 -12.64 -5.20 15.91
CA MET A 1 -12.22 -6.07 14.81
C MET A 1 -10.77 -6.48 14.97
N TYR A 2 -9.78 -5.59 14.98
CA TYR A 2 -8.34 -5.90 15.11
C TYR A 2 -7.94 -6.82 16.28
N LYS A 3 -8.47 -6.60 17.50
CA LYS A 3 -8.11 -7.43 18.66
C LYS A 3 -8.53 -8.89 18.47
N ARG A 4 -9.74 -9.13 17.95
CA ARG A 4 -10.26 -10.48 17.75
C ARG A 4 -9.47 -11.27 16.71
N GLN A 5 -9.08 -10.64 15.61
CA GLN A 5 -8.28 -11.30 14.57
C GLN A 5 -6.92 -11.74 15.08
N LEU A 6 -6.27 -10.89 15.90
CA LEU A 6 -4.99 -11.21 16.50
C LEU A 6 -5.11 -12.36 17.53
N GLU A 7 -6.23 -12.41 18.27
CA GLU A 7 -6.53 -13.49 19.19
C GLU A 7 -6.76 -14.81 18.44
N ASP A 8 -7.59 -14.79 17.40
CA ASP A 8 -7.87 -15.96 16.56
C ASP A 8 -6.59 -16.48 15.89
N TYR A 9 -5.73 -15.59 15.37
CA TYR A 9 -4.45 -15.96 14.79
C TYR A 9 -3.49 -16.60 15.79
N LYS A 10 -3.38 -16.03 17.01
CA LYS A 10 -2.48 -16.54 18.04
C LYS A 10 -2.93 -17.86 18.67
N SER A 11 -4.21 -18.16 18.61
CA SER A 11 -4.81 -19.35 19.26
C SER A 11 -4.97 -20.54 18.32
N SER A 12 -4.64 -20.41 17.03
CA SER A 12 -4.94 -21.41 16.02
C SER A 12 -3.72 -21.70 15.13
N ASP A 13 -3.68 -22.88 14.51
CA ASP A 13 -2.63 -23.22 13.55
C ASP A 13 -2.85 -22.50 12.20
N ASN A 14 -1.78 -22.31 11.43
CA ASN A 14 -1.80 -21.57 10.17
C ASN A 14 -2.73 -22.20 9.12
N GLN A 15 -2.90 -23.52 9.10
CA GLN A 15 -3.78 -24.18 8.15
C GLN A 15 -5.26 -23.88 8.45
N TYR A 16 -5.62 -23.89 9.73
CA TYR A 16 -6.96 -23.47 10.15
C TYR A 16 -7.23 -22.01 9.81
N ILE A 17 -6.27 -21.12 10.11
CA ILE A 17 -6.37 -19.69 9.80
C ILE A 17 -6.50 -19.46 8.30
N LYS A 18 -5.74 -20.17 7.45
CA LYS A 18 -5.85 -20.09 5.97
C LYS A 18 -7.28 -20.46 5.51
N LYS A 19 -7.82 -21.57 6.00
CA LYS A 19 -9.19 -22.00 5.68
C LYS A 19 -10.23 -20.98 6.13
N LEU A 20 -10.13 -20.48 7.35
CA LEU A 20 -11.05 -19.48 7.91
C LEU A 20 -10.99 -18.18 7.11
N ALA A 21 -9.81 -17.69 6.77
CA ALA A 21 -9.60 -16.48 6.00
C ALA A 21 -10.22 -16.56 4.61
N LEU A 22 -9.96 -17.64 3.89
CA LEU A 22 -10.51 -17.88 2.55
C LEU A 22 -12.05 -18.06 2.58
N LEU A 23 -12.58 -18.69 3.62
CA LEU A 23 -14.04 -18.81 3.80
C LEU A 23 -14.67 -17.43 4.10
N ALA A 24 -14.07 -16.66 5.00
CA ALA A 24 -14.54 -15.32 5.34
C ALA A 24 -14.52 -14.38 4.12
N TYR A 25 -13.49 -14.49 3.28
CA TYR A 25 -13.40 -13.67 2.07
C TYR A 25 -14.52 -13.93 1.06
N LYS A 26 -15.12 -15.11 1.04
CA LYS A 26 -16.27 -15.43 0.17
C LYS A 26 -17.60 -14.80 0.61
N SER A 27 -17.63 -14.11 1.75
CA SER A 27 -18.86 -13.53 2.30
C SER A 27 -19.36 -12.34 1.46
N ASN A 28 -20.69 -12.22 1.32
CA ASN A 28 -21.34 -11.05 0.75
C ASN A 28 -21.21 -9.80 1.67
N VAL A 29 -20.87 -9.99 2.95
CA VAL A 29 -20.73 -8.92 3.93
C VAL A 29 -19.28 -8.44 3.94
N TYR A 30 -19.04 -7.19 3.51
CA TYR A 30 -17.68 -6.66 3.37
C TYR A 30 -16.87 -6.66 4.68
N GLN A 31 -17.50 -6.49 5.85
CA GLN A 31 -16.83 -6.58 7.14
C GLN A 31 -16.23 -7.96 7.40
N VAL A 32 -16.92 -9.02 6.93
CA VAL A 32 -16.43 -10.40 7.03
C VAL A 32 -15.29 -10.62 6.03
N ARG A 33 -15.39 -10.05 4.81
CA ARG A 33 -14.26 -10.07 3.87
C ARG A 33 -13.03 -9.33 4.42
N MET A 34 -13.21 -8.15 5.04
CA MET A 34 -12.13 -7.44 5.73
C MET A 34 -11.47 -8.31 6.81
N TYR A 35 -12.26 -9.04 7.60
CA TYR A 35 -11.72 -9.97 8.59
C TYR A 35 -10.87 -11.05 7.93
N GLY A 36 -11.35 -11.65 6.83
CA GLY A 36 -10.59 -12.62 6.04
C GLY A 36 -9.25 -12.06 5.56
N VAL A 37 -9.25 -10.87 4.95
CA VAL A 37 -8.03 -10.23 4.43
C VAL A 37 -7.02 -9.90 5.55
N PHE A 38 -7.48 -9.51 6.72
CA PHE A 38 -6.58 -9.37 7.88
C PHE A 38 -5.88 -10.65 8.27
N LEU A 39 -6.62 -11.77 8.30
CA LEU A 39 -6.03 -13.07 8.57
C LEU A 39 -5.01 -13.48 7.50
N LEU A 40 -5.33 -13.22 6.20
CA LEU A 40 -4.39 -13.45 5.10
C LEU A 40 -3.09 -12.65 5.28
N GLY A 41 -3.17 -11.41 5.75
CA GLY A 41 -1.99 -10.59 6.03
C GLY A 41 -1.02 -11.24 7.02
N HIS A 42 -1.52 -11.98 8.00
CA HIS A 42 -0.67 -12.72 8.94
C HIS A 42 -0.02 -13.98 8.32
N LEU A 43 -0.54 -14.46 7.19
CA LEU A 43 -0.04 -15.62 6.44
C LEU A 43 0.66 -15.21 5.14
N SER A 44 0.95 -13.94 4.95
CA SER A 44 1.41 -13.37 3.67
C SER A 44 2.82 -13.79 3.25
N ASP A 45 3.59 -14.46 4.13
CA ASP A 45 4.83 -15.15 3.81
C ASP A 45 4.63 -16.48 3.05
N ASP A 46 3.38 -16.92 2.85
CA ASP A 46 2.98 -17.97 1.93
C ASP A 46 2.74 -17.34 0.54
N ASP A 47 3.52 -17.76 -0.47
CA ASP A 47 3.47 -17.21 -1.84
C ASP A 47 2.08 -17.34 -2.48
N GLU A 48 1.33 -18.41 -2.18
CA GLU A 48 -0.05 -18.57 -2.66
C GLU A 48 -0.98 -17.51 -2.07
N ILE A 49 -0.79 -17.15 -0.80
CA ILE A 49 -1.56 -16.11 -0.13
C ILE A 49 -1.22 -14.74 -0.69
N LEU A 50 0.06 -14.45 -0.90
CA LEU A 50 0.51 -13.20 -1.49
C LEU A 50 -0.08 -13.02 -2.89
N LYS A 51 -0.01 -14.08 -3.71
CA LYS A 51 -0.62 -14.12 -5.04
C LYS A 51 -2.14 -13.93 -4.99
N PHE A 52 -2.83 -14.60 -4.07
CA PHE A 52 -4.27 -14.44 -3.88
C PHE A 52 -4.64 -12.99 -3.49
N MET A 53 -3.88 -12.37 -2.62
CA MET A 53 -4.08 -10.96 -2.25
C MET A 53 -3.92 -10.03 -3.47
N ARG A 54 -2.87 -10.25 -4.28
CA ARG A 54 -2.60 -9.48 -5.49
C ARG A 54 -3.67 -9.66 -6.56
N ASP A 55 -4.06 -10.92 -6.84
CA ASP A 55 -4.85 -11.26 -8.02
C ASP A 55 -6.37 -11.28 -7.76
N GLU A 56 -6.80 -11.54 -6.52
CA GLU A 56 -8.21 -11.66 -6.16
C GLU A 56 -8.68 -10.57 -5.19
N VAL A 57 -7.96 -10.36 -4.08
CA VAL A 57 -8.39 -9.35 -3.09
C VAL A 57 -8.32 -7.93 -3.67
N SER A 58 -7.38 -7.65 -4.53
CA SER A 58 -7.26 -6.36 -5.22
C SER A 58 -8.44 -6.03 -6.14
N LYS A 59 -9.24 -7.03 -6.51
CA LYS A 59 -10.46 -6.86 -7.32
C LYS A 59 -11.73 -6.61 -6.49
N ASP A 60 -11.65 -6.67 -5.16
CA ASP A 60 -12.82 -6.37 -4.31
C ASP A 60 -13.31 -4.94 -4.58
N ASP A 61 -14.61 -4.79 -4.76
CA ASP A 61 -15.28 -3.55 -5.09
C ASP A 61 -15.41 -2.59 -3.89
N ASN A 62 -15.21 -3.11 -2.68
CA ASN A 62 -15.34 -2.32 -1.46
C ASN A 62 -14.02 -1.68 -1.05
N TRP A 63 -13.96 -0.36 -1.08
CA TRP A 63 -12.75 0.41 -0.74
C TRP A 63 -12.19 0.10 0.66
N ARG A 64 -13.03 -0.33 1.61
CA ARG A 64 -12.59 -0.71 2.96
C ARG A 64 -11.80 -2.02 2.94
N VAL A 65 -12.16 -2.94 2.06
CA VAL A 65 -11.38 -4.17 1.84
C VAL A 65 -10.03 -3.82 1.22
N GLN A 66 -9.99 -2.85 0.29
CA GLN A 66 -8.72 -2.35 -0.29
C GLN A 66 -7.82 -1.68 0.75
N GLU A 67 -8.38 -0.97 1.75
CA GLU A 67 -7.60 -0.45 2.88
C GLU A 67 -6.96 -1.57 3.73
N VAL A 68 -7.67 -2.69 3.86
CA VAL A 68 -7.14 -3.85 4.58
C VAL A 68 -6.09 -4.58 3.76
N LEU A 69 -6.24 -4.63 2.43
CA LEU A 69 -5.21 -5.16 1.53
C LEU A 69 -3.87 -4.43 1.71
N ALA A 70 -3.90 -3.10 1.75
CA ALA A 70 -2.68 -2.31 1.98
C ALA A 70 -2.01 -2.66 3.32
N LYS A 71 -2.80 -2.91 4.37
CA LYS A 71 -2.28 -3.33 5.68
C LYS A 71 -1.74 -4.76 5.67
N ALA A 72 -2.39 -5.66 4.95
CA ALA A 72 -1.95 -7.03 4.80
C ALA A 72 -0.61 -7.10 4.05
N PHE A 73 -0.44 -6.27 3.03
CA PHE A 73 0.83 -6.12 2.31
C PHE A 73 1.93 -5.50 3.19
N ASP A 74 1.60 -4.52 4.06
CA ASP A 74 2.54 -3.99 5.05
C ASP A 74 3.02 -5.10 6.02
N GLU A 75 2.14 -6.00 6.47
CA GLU A 75 2.54 -7.13 7.32
C GLU A 75 3.50 -8.09 6.60
N PHE A 76 3.30 -8.36 5.32
CA PHE A 76 4.26 -9.09 4.50
C PHE A 76 5.62 -8.40 4.47
N CYS A 77 5.67 -7.11 4.12
CA CYS A 77 6.91 -6.36 4.05
C CYS A 77 7.66 -6.32 5.39
N LYS A 78 6.92 -6.23 6.50
CA LYS A 78 7.51 -6.30 7.85
C LYS A 78 8.15 -7.66 8.15
N LYS A 79 7.46 -8.75 7.78
CA LYS A 79 7.93 -10.11 8.07
C LYS A 79 9.25 -10.43 7.38
N ILE A 80 9.35 -10.12 6.08
CA ILE A 80 10.55 -10.43 5.30
C ILE A 80 11.62 -9.33 5.38
N GLY A 81 11.26 -8.15 5.87
CA GLY A 81 12.07 -6.94 5.87
C GLY A 81 11.86 -6.11 4.59
N TYR A 82 11.69 -4.78 4.74
CA TYR A 82 11.36 -3.88 3.63
C TYR A 82 12.38 -3.90 2.50
N GLU A 83 13.68 -3.99 2.80
CA GLU A 83 14.74 -4.10 1.80
C GLU A 83 14.58 -5.35 0.93
N LYS A 84 14.31 -6.50 1.56
CA LYS A 84 14.06 -7.75 0.84
C LYS A 84 12.74 -7.76 0.09
N ALA A 85 11.79 -6.93 0.52
CA ALA A 85 10.49 -6.80 -0.14
C ALA A 85 10.53 -5.93 -1.40
N LEU A 86 11.60 -5.16 -1.66
CA LEU A 86 11.67 -4.22 -2.79
C LEU A 86 11.28 -4.85 -4.13
N PRO A 87 11.75 -6.04 -4.53
CA PRO A 87 11.33 -6.63 -5.80
C PRO A 87 9.82 -6.87 -5.89
N ILE A 88 9.19 -7.28 -4.80
CA ILE A 88 7.73 -7.52 -4.74
C ILE A 88 6.97 -6.19 -4.70
N ILE A 89 7.51 -5.19 -4.01
CA ILE A 89 6.98 -3.83 -4.00
C ILE A 89 6.94 -3.29 -5.43
N ASP A 90 8.04 -3.43 -6.19
CA ASP A 90 8.15 -2.96 -7.57
C ASP A 90 7.19 -3.74 -8.49
N GLU A 91 7.10 -5.07 -8.37
CA GLU A 91 6.12 -5.90 -9.09
C GLU A 91 4.68 -5.43 -8.85
N TRP A 92 4.32 -5.09 -7.61
CA TRP A 92 2.98 -4.62 -7.29
C TRP A 92 2.71 -3.20 -7.82
N LEU A 93 3.73 -2.34 -7.90
CA LEU A 93 3.61 -0.99 -8.49
C LEU A 93 3.45 -1.02 -10.01
N GLU A 94 3.94 -2.06 -10.68
CA GLU A 94 3.80 -2.30 -12.12
C GLU A 94 2.51 -3.06 -12.49
N ASN A 95 1.74 -3.53 -11.51
CA ASN A 95 0.55 -4.34 -11.76
C ASN A 95 -0.52 -3.56 -12.54
N GLU A 96 -1.22 -4.23 -13.46
CA GLU A 96 -2.31 -3.63 -14.25
C GLU A 96 -3.47 -3.14 -13.38
N ASN A 97 -3.74 -3.82 -12.26
CA ASN A 97 -4.81 -3.45 -11.33
C ASN A 97 -4.42 -2.21 -10.49
N PRO A 98 -5.16 -1.09 -10.61
CA PRO A 98 -4.86 0.12 -9.85
C PRO A 98 -4.97 -0.06 -8.32
N ASN A 99 -5.78 -0.99 -7.84
CA ASN A 99 -5.88 -1.25 -6.40
C ASN A 99 -4.62 -1.94 -5.85
N THR A 100 -3.96 -2.79 -6.67
CA THR A 100 -2.68 -3.39 -6.31
C THR A 100 -1.60 -2.31 -6.19
N ARG A 101 -1.47 -1.42 -7.20
CA ARG A 101 -0.55 -0.28 -7.13
C ARG A 101 -0.84 0.63 -5.94
N ARG A 102 -2.13 0.91 -5.69
CA ARG A 102 -2.55 1.74 -4.56
C ARG A 102 -2.21 1.12 -3.21
N ALA A 103 -2.31 -0.19 -3.05
CA ALA A 103 -1.93 -0.84 -1.80
C ALA A 103 -0.49 -0.52 -1.41
N VAL A 104 0.42 -0.47 -2.39
CA VAL A 104 1.82 -0.09 -2.18
C VAL A 104 1.96 1.42 -1.91
N THR A 105 1.30 2.28 -2.68
CA THR A 105 1.40 3.74 -2.46
C THR A 105 0.90 4.17 -1.09
N GLU A 106 -0.14 3.54 -0.55
CA GLU A 106 -0.59 3.73 0.83
C GLU A 106 0.43 3.21 1.85
N GLY A 107 1.13 2.12 1.52
CA GLY A 107 2.24 1.61 2.32
C GLY A 107 3.41 2.61 2.36
N LEU A 108 3.93 3.02 1.20
CA LEU A 108 5.05 3.96 1.08
C LEU A 108 4.80 5.27 1.85
N ARG A 109 3.55 5.72 1.93
CA ARG A 109 3.13 6.88 2.71
C ARG A 109 3.56 6.80 4.17
N ILE A 110 3.48 5.63 4.79
CA ILE A 110 3.78 5.41 6.22
C ILE A 110 5.14 4.77 6.44
N TRP A 111 5.70 4.05 5.45
CA TRP A 111 6.94 3.29 5.60
C TRP A 111 8.17 4.17 5.81
N THR A 112 8.14 5.44 5.38
CA THR A 112 9.19 6.42 5.71
C THR A 112 9.33 6.70 7.21
N SER A 113 8.48 6.09 8.04
CA SER A 113 8.65 6.01 9.51
C SER A 113 9.33 4.72 9.96
N ARG A 114 9.52 3.75 9.06
CA ARG A 114 10.16 2.45 9.36
C ARG A 114 11.67 2.57 9.16
N PRO A 115 12.50 1.77 9.86
CA PRO A 115 13.95 1.92 9.83
C PRO A 115 14.53 2.06 8.42
N TYR A 116 14.27 1.09 7.53
CA TYR A 116 14.82 1.08 6.18
C TYR A 116 14.48 2.36 5.37
N PHE A 117 13.20 2.66 5.20
CA PHE A 117 12.78 3.83 4.42
C PHE A 117 13.01 5.17 5.13
N LYS A 118 13.19 5.17 6.45
CA LYS A 118 13.61 6.35 7.20
C LYS A 118 15.05 6.73 6.87
N GLU A 119 15.91 5.73 6.69
CA GLU A 119 17.32 5.91 6.31
C GLU A 119 17.48 6.10 4.78
N ASN A 120 16.53 5.56 3.99
CA ASN A 120 16.52 5.62 2.53
C ASN A 120 15.19 6.22 1.99
N PRO A 121 14.84 7.50 2.35
CA PRO A 121 13.55 8.08 1.97
C PRO A 121 13.38 8.25 0.45
N ASN A 122 14.47 8.43 -0.29
CA ASN A 122 14.45 8.53 -1.75
C ASN A 122 13.89 7.27 -2.40
N GLU A 123 14.13 6.09 -1.85
CA GLU A 123 13.55 4.82 -2.33
C GLU A 123 12.02 4.85 -2.37
N ALA A 124 11.39 5.48 -1.38
CA ALA A 124 9.94 5.65 -1.37
C ALA A 124 9.48 6.76 -2.32
N ILE A 125 10.20 7.89 -2.35
CA ILE A 125 9.86 9.06 -3.16
C ILE A 125 9.92 8.71 -4.65
N GLU A 126 10.99 8.08 -5.12
CA GLU A 126 11.19 7.69 -6.52
C GLU A 126 10.06 6.76 -7.01
N ARG A 127 9.69 5.76 -6.22
CA ARG A 127 8.58 4.85 -6.56
C ARG A 127 7.24 5.58 -6.67
N LEU A 128 6.97 6.52 -5.78
CA LEU A 128 5.76 7.35 -5.84
C LEU A 128 5.79 8.28 -7.06
N VAL A 129 6.90 8.93 -7.34
CA VAL A 129 7.07 9.87 -8.45
C VAL A 129 6.87 9.20 -9.80
N ASN A 130 7.30 7.95 -9.96
CA ASN A 130 7.08 7.16 -11.17
C ASN A 130 5.58 6.94 -11.50
N LEU A 131 4.70 7.09 -10.51
CA LEU A 131 3.24 6.98 -10.66
C LEU A 131 2.52 8.33 -10.73
N LYS A 132 3.21 9.46 -10.87
CA LYS A 132 2.58 10.80 -10.92
C LYS A 132 1.66 11.00 -12.10
N GLU A 133 1.83 10.23 -13.16
CA GLU A 133 0.99 10.21 -14.38
C GLU A 133 0.18 8.91 -14.53
N ASP A 134 0.02 8.13 -13.46
CA ASP A 134 -0.76 6.88 -13.50
C ASP A 134 -2.13 7.11 -14.16
N SER A 135 -2.56 6.17 -14.99
CA SER A 135 -3.86 6.26 -15.68
C SER A 135 -5.04 6.35 -14.70
N SER A 136 -4.92 5.74 -13.52
CA SER A 136 -5.92 5.77 -12.47
C SER A 136 -5.83 7.04 -11.62
N GLU A 137 -6.88 7.85 -11.64
CA GLU A 137 -6.98 9.00 -10.74
C GLU A 137 -6.90 8.59 -9.27
N TYR A 138 -7.38 7.40 -8.92
CA TYR A 138 -7.35 6.87 -7.57
C TYR A 138 -5.91 6.61 -7.08
N VAL A 139 -5.06 6.09 -7.97
CA VAL A 139 -3.62 5.93 -7.69
C VAL A 139 -2.95 7.31 -7.59
N ARG A 140 -3.19 8.22 -8.53
CA ARG A 140 -2.62 9.58 -8.49
C ARG A 140 -2.97 10.33 -7.20
N LYS A 141 -4.22 10.22 -6.72
CA LYS A 141 -4.61 10.80 -5.41
C LYS A 141 -3.84 10.19 -4.24
N SER A 142 -3.62 8.87 -4.26
CA SER A 142 -2.81 8.19 -3.25
C SER A 142 -1.36 8.66 -3.29
N VAL A 143 -0.76 8.76 -4.49
CA VAL A 143 0.60 9.29 -4.69
C VAL A 143 0.74 10.70 -4.12
N GLY A 144 -0.15 11.62 -4.50
CA GLY A 144 -0.12 12.99 -4.02
C GLY A 144 -0.27 13.10 -2.50
N ASN A 145 -1.16 12.31 -1.90
CA ASN A 145 -1.31 12.24 -0.45
C ASN A 145 -0.08 11.62 0.24
N ALA A 146 0.56 10.62 -0.38
CA ALA A 146 1.76 10.00 0.14
C ALA A 146 2.92 11.01 0.16
N LEU A 147 3.20 11.68 -0.96
CA LEU A 147 4.25 12.72 -1.04
C LEU A 147 3.98 13.87 -0.05
N ARG A 148 2.72 14.31 0.08
CA ARG A 148 2.32 15.30 1.08
C ARG A 148 2.65 14.86 2.51
N ASP A 149 2.38 13.61 2.87
CA ASP A 149 2.63 13.14 4.22
C ASP A 149 4.11 12.87 4.47
N ILE A 150 4.86 12.49 3.43
CA ILE A 150 6.32 12.38 3.46
C ILE A 150 6.98 13.78 3.61
N SER A 151 6.43 14.82 2.97
CA SER A 151 6.97 16.18 3.06
C SER A 151 7.02 16.74 4.47
N LYS A 152 6.15 16.26 5.38
CA LYS A 152 6.19 16.66 6.80
C LYS A 152 7.47 16.24 7.52
N LYS A 153 8.16 15.22 7.00
CA LYS A 153 9.41 14.69 7.59
C LYS A 153 10.63 15.02 6.75
N PHE A 154 10.45 15.07 5.44
CA PHE A 154 11.51 15.26 4.46
C PHE A 154 11.12 16.41 3.48
N PRO A 155 10.89 17.65 3.99
CA PRO A 155 10.39 18.76 3.16
C PRO A 155 11.31 19.08 2.00
N GLU A 156 12.64 19.14 2.24
CA GLU A 156 13.61 19.48 1.22
C GLU A 156 13.69 18.44 0.08
N LEU A 157 13.55 17.15 0.39
CA LEU A 157 13.55 16.11 -0.63
C LEU A 157 12.32 16.27 -1.55
N ILE A 158 11.15 16.49 -0.98
CA ILE A 158 9.92 16.68 -1.77
C ILE A 158 9.97 18.01 -2.52
N LYS A 159 10.48 19.09 -1.92
CA LYS A 159 10.66 20.37 -2.60
C LYS A 159 11.55 20.24 -3.84
N ASN A 160 12.74 19.63 -3.69
CA ASN A 160 13.69 19.41 -4.78
C ASN A 160 13.09 18.56 -5.91
N GLU A 161 12.24 17.60 -5.57
CA GLU A 161 11.52 16.81 -6.58
C GLU A 161 10.49 17.66 -7.34
N LEU A 162 9.63 18.38 -6.62
CA LEU A 162 8.50 19.10 -7.20
C LEU A 162 8.90 20.27 -8.11
N VAL A 163 10.04 20.94 -7.88
CA VAL A 163 10.49 22.09 -8.71
C VAL A 163 10.76 21.70 -10.17
N ASN A 164 11.01 20.44 -10.45
CA ASN A 164 11.32 19.94 -11.78
C ASN A 164 10.10 19.40 -12.53
N TRP A 165 8.89 19.47 -11.94
CA TRP A 165 7.71 18.88 -12.56
C TRP A 165 7.11 19.78 -13.65
N ASN A 166 6.76 19.16 -14.79
CA ASN A 166 6.01 19.83 -15.84
C ASN A 166 4.52 19.90 -15.47
N LEU A 167 4.08 21.08 -15.02
CA LEU A 167 2.70 21.31 -14.55
C LEU A 167 1.69 21.52 -15.68
N GLN A 168 2.09 21.40 -16.93
CA GLN A 168 1.17 21.44 -18.09
C GLN A 168 0.34 20.15 -18.20
N SER A 169 0.87 19.01 -17.74
CA SER A 169 0.11 17.77 -17.61
C SER A 169 -0.96 17.92 -16.53
N LYS A 170 -2.21 17.60 -16.90
CA LYS A 170 -3.35 17.61 -15.94
C LYS A 170 -3.12 16.60 -14.82
N GLU A 171 -2.59 15.45 -15.15
CA GLU A 171 -2.29 14.34 -14.26
C GLU A 171 -1.24 14.74 -13.24
N ILE A 172 -0.11 15.25 -13.68
CA ILE A 172 0.99 15.75 -12.83
C ILE A 172 0.48 16.90 -11.94
N ASN A 173 -0.26 17.86 -12.52
CA ASN A 173 -0.77 19.00 -11.77
C ASN A 173 -1.73 18.56 -10.64
N GLN A 174 -2.52 17.50 -10.85
CA GLN A 174 -3.37 16.91 -9.82
C GLN A 174 -2.55 16.39 -8.64
N VAL A 175 -1.47 15.65 -8.92
CA VAL A 175 -0.56 15.11 -7.89
C VAL A 175 0.20 16.24 -7.20
N TYR A 176 0.73 17.18 -7.97
CA TYR A 176 1.47 18.35 -7.48
C TYR A 176 0.67 19.16 -6.45
N LYS A 177 -0.61 19.49 -6.75
CA LYS A 177 -1.48 20.22 -5.83
C LYS A 177 -1.67 19.54 -4.47
N LEU A 178 -1.61 18.22 -4.44
CA LEU A 178 -1.69 17.46 -3.20
C LEU A 178 -0.34 17.44 -2.49
N ALA A 179 0.73 17.12 -3.22
CA ALA A 179 2.08 16.94 -2.70
C ALA A 179 2.65 18.23 -2.10
N SER A 180 2.39 19.39 -2.76
CA SER A 180 2.93 20.71 -2.37
C SER A 180 2.23 21.36 -1.18
N LYS A 181 1.14 20.76 -0.65
CA LYS A 181 0.27 21.41 0.34
C LYS A 181 0.97 21.97 1.58
N PHE A 182 2.11 21.40 1.96
CA PHE A 182 2.89 21.81 3.14
C PHE A 182 4.32 22.22 2.78
N ILE A 183 4.56 22.57 1.51
CA ILE A 183 5.85 23.01 0.99
C ILE A 183 5.71 24.46 0.52
N ASP A 184 6.59 25.33 0.97
CA ASP A 184 6.75 26.67 0.43
C ASP A 184 7.67 26.60 -0.81
N LEU A 185 7.03 26.72 -2.01
CA LEU A 185 7.66 26.62 -3.32
C LEU A 185 7.81 27.98 -3.96
#